data_b735a5af3495d0569643b2011ce63f1d
#
_entry.id   b735a5af3495d0569643b2011ce63f1d
#
_cell.length_a   1.000
_cell.length_b   1.000
_cell.length_c   1.000
_cell.angle_alpha   90.00
_cell.angle_beta   90.00
_cell.angle_gamma   90.00
#
_symmetry.space_group_name_H-M   'P 1'
#
loop_
_entity.id
_entity.type
_entity.pdbx_description
1 polymer ?
#
loop_
_entity_poly.entity_id
_entity_poly.type
_entity_poly.pdbx_seq_one_letter_code
_entity_poly.pdbx_strand_id
1 'polypeptide(L)'
;YIIEKCVELGISRIVPLITSRTVVKLGDKKAEDKKLARWRKVAAEAVKQCGRGVIPEVGDVVTLKEAVSLTTGIDLVLAPYENERETPLKQVLSANRNVHSVGFFVGPEGGFEEEEINLLQAAGAKCVTLGKRILRTETAGHAVLTAVMYELDELQ
;
A
#
# COMPACT_ATOMS: atom_id res chain seq x y z
N TYR A 1 -7.07 -8.61 -8.45
CA TYR A 1 -6.14 -9.50 -7.76
C TYR A 1 -5.52 -8.84 -6.52
N ILE A 2 -4.84 -7.68 -6.65
CA ILE A 2 -4.20 -6.98 -5.50
C ILE A 2 -5.22 -6.71 -4.39
N ILE A 3 -6.36 -6.12 -4.73
CA ILE A 3 -7.42 -5.78 -3.76
C ILE A 3 -7.91 -7.05 -3.06
N GLU A 4 -8.23 -8.10 -3.82
CA GLU A 4 -8.71 -9.38 -3.29
C GLU A 4 -7.73 -9.94 -2.24
N LYS A 5 -6.44 -10.05 -2.59
CA LYS A 5 -5.42 -10.61 -1.69
C LYS A 5 -5.10 -9.70 -0.50
N CYS A 6 -5.12 -8.38 -0.68
CA CYS A 6 -4.97 -7.48 0.46
C CYS A 6 -6.16 -7.57 1.44
N VAL A 7 -7.37 -7.79 0.94
CA VAL A 7 -8.55 -8.03 1.79
C VAL A 7 -8.39 -9.31 2.60
N GLU A 8 -7.99 -10.41 1.97
CA GLU A 8 -7.72 -11.68 2.65
C GLU A 8 -6.64 -11.54 3.74
N LEU A 9 -5.63 -10.71 3.51
CA LEU A 9 -4.52 -10.45 4.43
C LEU A 9 -4.83 -9.41 5.52
N GLY A 10 -6.05 -8.88 5.59
CA GLY A 10 -6.44 -8.02 6.72
C GLY A 10 -6.38 -6.50 6.47
N ILE A 11 -6.11 -6.03 5.25
CA ILE A 11 -6.07 -4.58 4.98
C ILE A 11 -7.36 -3.88 5.43
N SER A 12 -7.25 -2.67 5.99
CA SER A 12 -8.40 -1.86 6.39
C SER A 12 -8.78 -0.80 5.36
N ARG A 13 -7.81 -0.31 4.59
CA ARG A 13 -8.03 0.72 3.57
C ARG A 13 -7.07 0.54 2.39
N ILE A 14 -7.58 0.74 1.18
CA ILE A 14 -6.81 0.75 -0.07
C ILE A 14 -7.10 2.06 -0.79
N VAL A 15 -6.05 2.80 -1.14
CA VAL A 15 -6.15 4.06 -1.88
C VAL A 15 -5.41 3.91 -3.21
N PRO A 16 -6.11 3.92 -4.34
CA PRO A 16 -5.47 3.89 -5.64
C PRO A 16 -4.64 5.16 -5.87
N LEU A 17 -3.39 4.99 -6.29
CA LEU A 17 -2.41 6.05 -6.39
C LEU A 17 -1.99 6.29 -7.84
N ILE A 18 -1.92 7.54 -8.26
CA ILE A 18 -1.30 7.97 -9.51
C ILE A 18 0.08 8.55 -9.20
N THR A 19 1.08 8.00 -9.86
CA THR A 19 2.47 8.44 -9.79
C THR A 19 2.99 8.78 -11.18
N SER A 20 4.18 9.33 -11.27
CA SER A 20 4.80 9.76 -12.52
C SER A 20 4.92 8.62 -13.55
N ARG A 21 5.23 7.41 -13.08
CA ARG A 21 5.42 6.22 -13.92
C ARG A 21 4.16 5.34 -14.03
N THR A 22 3.00 5.82 -13.60
CA THR A 22 1.75 5.08 -13.76
C THR A 22 1.39 4.99 -15.25
N VAL A 23 1.42 3.77 -15.79
CA VAL A 23 1.16 3.51 -17.22
C VAL A 23 -0.32 3.65 -17.57
N VAL A 24 -1.19 3.18 -16.70
CA VAL A 24 -2.65 3.19 -16.93
C VAL A 24 -3.19 4.58 -16.59
N LYS A 25 -3.38 5.41 -17.61
CA LYS A 25 -4.15 6.64 -17.46
C LYS A 25 -5.61 6.28 -17.17
N LEU A 26 -6.12 6.79 -16.07
CA LEU A 26 -7.55 6.81 -15.84
C LEU A 26 -8.13 7.77 -16.88
N GLY A 27 -9.08 7.32 -17.67
CA GLY A 27 -9.73 8.14 -18.70
C GLY A 27 -10.46 9.35 -18.09
N ASP A 28 -11.65 9.63 -18.60
CA ASP A 28 -12.51 10.63 -17.99
C ASP A 28 -13.06 10.17 -16.61
N LYS A 29 -13.68 11.09 -15.88
CA LYS A 29 -14.26 10.82 -14.54
C LYS A 29 -15.22 9.64 -14.55
N LYS A 30 -15.98 9.44 -15.62
CA LYS A 30 -16.92 8.33 -15.73
C LYS A 30 -16.22 6.97 -15.83
N ALA A 31 -15.06 6.90 -16.49
CA ALA A 31 -14.25 5.70 -16.55
C ALA A 31 -13.59 5.38 -15.20
N GLU A 32 -13.15 6.40 -14.49
CA GLU A 32 -12.63 6.29 -13.13
C GLU A 32 -13.69 5.75 -12.17
N ASP A 33 -14.89 6.35 -12.16
CA ASP A 33 -16.01 5.92 -11.30
C ASP A 33 -16.40 4.45 -11.55
N LYS A 34 -16.39 3.99 -12.81
CA LYS A 34 -16.63 2.59 -13.15
C LYS A 34 -15.54 1.66 -12.59
N LYS A 35 -14.27 2.08 -12.64
CA LYS A 35 -13.17 1.29 -12.05
C LYS A 35 -13.29 1.22 -10.54
N LEU A 36 -13.58 2.34 -9.87
CA LEU A 36 -13.78 2.39 -8.42
C LEU A 36 -14.95 1.50 -7.99
N ALA A 37 -16.09 1.58 -8.66
CA ALA A 37 -17.24 0.72 -8.39
C ALA A 37 -16.88 -0.77 -8.51
N ARG A 38 -16.12 -1.14 -9.55
CA ARG A 38 -15.61 -2.51 -9.73
C ARG A 38 -14.68 -2.92 -8.59
N TRP A 39 -13.73 -2.08 -8.18
CA TRP A 39 -12.76 -2.38 -7.12
C TRP A 39 -13.46 -2.54 -5.76
N ARG A 40 -14.45 -1.68 -5.45
CA ARG A 40 -15.28 -1.80 -4.25
C ARG A 40 -16.07 -3.11 -4.24
N LYS A 41 -16.60 -3.53 -5.39
CA LYS A 41 -17.27 -4.83 -5.52
C LYS A 41 -16.31 -5.99 -5.28
N VAL A 42 -15.08 -5.95 -5.84
CA VAL A 42 -14.06 -6.97 -5.60
C VAL A 42 -13.72 -7.08 -4.11
N ALA A 43 -13.57 -5.95 -3.42
CA ALA A 43 -13.33 -5.96 -1.97
C ALA A 43 -14.48 -6.61 -1.19
N ALA A 44 -15.73 -6.27 -1.53
CA ALA A 44 -16.91 -6.85 -0.89
C ALA A 44 -17.04 -8.37 -1.12
N GLU A 45 -16.74 -8.86 -2.32
CA GLU A 45 -16.76 -10.30 -2.63
C GLU A 45 -15.62 -11.04 -1.90
N ALA A 46 -14.43 -10.45 -1.83
CA ALA A 46 -13.29 -11.02 -1.09
C ALA A 46 -13.61 -11.16 0.40
N VAL A 47 -14.25 -10.17 1.01
CA VAL A 47 -14.72 -10.22 2.42
C VAL A 47 -15.64 -11.41 2.66
N LYS A 48 -16.59 -11.65 1.76
CA LYS A 48 -17.51 -12.80 1.87
C LYS A 48 -16.76 -14.12 1.79
N GLN A 49 -15.79 -14.22 0.90
CA GLN A 49 -15.02 -15.44 0.67
C GLN A 49 -14.11 -15.75 1.87
N CYS A 50 -13.41 -14.75 2.42
CA CYS A 50 -12.49 -14.97 3.55
C CYS A 50 -13.13 -14.88 4.94
N GLY A 51 -14.45 -14.60 5.03
CA GLY A 51 -15.19 -14.58 6.28
C GLY A 51 -14.95 -13.34 7.17
N ARG A 52 -14.39 -12.26 6.64
CA ARG A 52 -14.23 -11.01 7.41
C ARG A 52 -15.57 -10.35 7.71
N GLY A 53 -15.69 -9.77 8.89
CA GLY A 53 -16.89 -9.02 9.31
C GLY A 53 -16.96 -7.57 8.80
N VAL A 54 -15.85 -7.02 8.28
CA VAL A 54 -15.75 -5.63 7.86
C VAL A 54 -15.18 -5.54 6.44
N ILE A 55 -15.87 -4.78 5.58
CA ILE A 55 -15.40 -4.49 4.23
C ILE A 55 -14.38 -3.36 4.32
N PRO A 56 -13.13 -3.54 3.82
CA PRO A 56 -12.15 -2.47 3.80
C PRO A 56 -12.58 -1.33 2.87
N GLU A 57 -12.21 -0.12 3.23
CA GLU A 57 -12.45 1.05 2.40
C GLU A 57 -11.60 0.98 1.12
N VAL A 58 -12.23 1.16 -0.04
CA VAL A 58 -11.55 1.47 -1.29
C VAL A 58 -11.81 2.94 -1.60
N GLY A 59 -10.79 3.77 -1.30
CA GLY A 59 -10.82 5.21 -1.47
C GLY A 59 -10.82 5.64 -2.93
N ASP A 60 -11.00 6.93 -3.14
CA ASP A 60 -10.90 7.53 -4.47
C ASP A 60 -9.45 7.52 -4.97
N VAL A 61 -9.27 7.69 -6.27
CA VAL A 61 -7.95 7.79 -6.89
C VAL A 61 -7.33 9.14 -6.54
N VAL A 62 -6.10 9.11 -6.07
CA VAL A 62 -5.39 10.31 -5.60
C VAL A 62 -4.00 10.43 -6.24
N THR A 63 -3.48 11.63 -6.28
CA THR A 63 -2.07 11.90 -6.58
C THR A 63 -1.19 11.56 -5.39
N LEU A 64 0.13 11.43 -5.59
CA LEU A 64 1.07 11.18 -4.51
C LEU A 64 1.03 12.25 -3.41
N LYS A 65 0.87 13.51 -3.78
CA LYS A 65 0.73 14.63 -2.84
C LYS A 65 -0.49 14.50 -1.92
N GLU A 66 -1.62 14.14 -2.50
CA GLU A 66 -2.86 13.91 -1.76
C GLU A 66 -2.72 12.67 -0.87
N ALA A 67 -2.12 11.59 -1.39
CA ALA A 67 -1.88 10.36 -0.62
C ALA A 67 -0.99 10.62 0.60
N VAL A 68 0.03 11.45 0.49
CA VAL A 68 0.87 11.89 1.62
C VAL A 68 0.00 12.56 2.70
N SER A 69 -0.92 13.43 2.33
CA SER A 69 -1.81 14.07 3.30
C SER A 69 -2.72 13.07 4.05
N LEU A 70 -3.06 11.95 3.42
CA LEU A 70 -3.85 10.88 4.04
C LEU A 70 -3.07 10.07 5.08
N THR A 71 -1.75 10.22 5.16
CA THR A 71 -0.94 9.54 6.18
C THR A 71 -0.85 10.29 7.50
N THR A 72 -1.44 11.47 7.59
CA THR A 72 -1.49 12.25 8.83
C THR A 72 -2.17 11.45 9.94
N GLY A 73 -1.47 11.25 11.06
CA GLY A 73 -1.97 10.47 12.20
C GLY A 73 -1.74 8.96 12.10
N ILE A 74 -1.10 8.46 11.04
CA ILE A 74 -0.63 7.08 10.97
C ILE A 74 0.71 6.96 11.70
N ASP A 75 0.83 6.01 12.62
CA ASP A 75 1.99 5.86 13.49
C ASP A 75 3.26 5.46 12.73
N LEU A 76 3.13 4.60 11.72
CA LEU A 76 4.24 4.14 10.89
C LEU A 76 3.86 4.15 9.42
N VAL A 77 4.60 4.89 8.61
CA VAL A 77 4.44 4.91 7.16
C VAL A 77 5.68 4.33 6.50
N LEU A 78 5.48 3.38 5.57
CA LEU A 78 6.54 2.65 4.88
C LEU A 78 6.51 2.96 3.37
N ALA A 79 7.68 3.03 2.76
CA ALA A 79 7.84 3.15 1.32
C ALA A 79 8.87 2.11 0.84
N PRO A 80 8.45 0.90 0.45
CA PRO A 80 9.33 -0.04 -0.21
C PRO A 80 9.91 0.56 -1.49
N TYR A 81 11.24 0.53 -1.59
CA TYR A 81 11.94 1.14 -2.71
C TYR A 81 13.07 0.24 -3.20
N GLU A 82 13.13 0.00 -4.49
CA GLU A 82 14.07 -0.95 -5.09
C GLU A 82 15.54 -0.53 -5.00
N ASN A 83 15.81 0.77 -4.81
CA ASN A 83 17.16 1.29 -4.63
C ASN A 83 17.59 1.40 -3.16
N GLU A 84 16.66 1.18 -2.21
CA GLU A 84 17.02 1.09 -0.79
C GLU A 84 17.75 -0.24 -0.51
N ARG A 85 18.91 -0.20 0.14
CA ARG A 85 19.77 -1.35 0.41
C ARG A 85 20.12 -1.56 1.87
N GLU A 86 19.97 -0.51 2.68
CA GLU A 86 20.50 -0.46 4.04
C GLU A 86 19.44 -0.65 5.12
N THR A 87 18.18 -0.37 4.81
CA THR A 87 17.07 -0.37 5.78
C THR A 87 16.11 -1.54 5.54
N PRO A 88 16.35 -2.74 6.11
CA PRO A 88 15.46 -3.87 5.94
C PRO A 88 14.09 -3.62 6.58
N LEU A 89 13.00 -4.02 5.90
CA LEU A 89 11.65 -3.94 6.45
C LEU A 89 11.55 -4.58 7.83
N LYS A 90 12.15 -5.76 8.04
CA LYS A 90 12.18 -6.45 9.33
C LYS A 90 12.73 -5.59 10.46
N GLN A 91 13.82 -4.88 10.23
CA GLN A 91 14.43 -4.01 11.24
C GLN A 91 13.48 -2.87 11.64
N VAL A 92 12.82 -2.26 10.66
CA VAL A 92 11.87 -1.16 10.91
C VAL A 92 10.65 -1.67 11.69
N LEU A 93 10.07 -2.80 11.31
CA LEU A 93 8.92 -3.38 11.99
C LEU A 93 9.26 -3.79 13.42
N SER A 94 10.38 -4.50 13.64
CA SER A 94 10.81 -4.93 14.97
C SER A 94 11.09 -3.77 15.94
N ALA A 95 11.51 -2.62 15.41
CA ALA A 95 11.72 -1.39 16.19
C ALA A 95 10.42 -0.62 16.47
N ASN A 96 9.30 -0.97 15.85
CA ASN A 96 8.03 -0.25 15.93
C ASN A 96 6.83 -1.19 16.28
N ARG A 97 7.04 -2.18 17.14
CA ARG A 97 5.99 -3.16 17.51
C ARG A 97 4.78 -2.59 18.25
N ASN A 98 4.93 -1.41 18.84
CA ASN A 98 3.87 -0.77 19.65
C ASN A 98 3.00 0.22 18.83
N VAL A 99 3.10 0.21 17.50
CA VAL A 99 2.26 1.06 16.66
C VAL A 99 0.87 0.46 16.51
N HIS A 100 -0.14 1.32 16.41
CA HIS A 100 -1.54 0.92 16.23
C HIS A 100 -2.02 1.10 14.80
N SER A 101 -1.24 1.79 13.97
CA SER A 101 -1.57 2.04 12.58
C SER A 101 -0.32 2.01 11.71
N VAL A 102 -0.42 1.30 10.58
CA VAL A 102 0.64 1.23 9.58
C VAL A 102 0.05 1.53 8.20
N GLY A 103 0.67 2.48 7.50
CA GLY A 103 0.42 2.75 6.10
C GLY A 103 1.64 2.40 5.26
N PHE A 104 1.43 2.03 4.00
CA PHE A 104 2.55 1.83 3.10
C PHE A 104 2.22 2.20 1.67
N PHE A 105 3.22 2.68 0.95
CA PHE A 105 3.13 3.03 -0.45
C PHE A 105 3.74 1.92 -1.30
N VAL A 106 3.10 1.59 -2.41
CA VAL A 106 3.64 0.65 -3.39
C VAL A 106 3.66 1.35 -4.74
N GLY A 107 4.84 1.38 -5.36
CA GLY A 107 5.02 1.98 -6.67
C GLY A 107 4.37 1.17 -7.80
N PRO A 108 4.17 1.78 -8.97
CA PRO A 108 3.75 1.07 -10.18
C PRO A 108 4.86 0.15 -10.70
N GLU A 109 4.64 -0.51 -11.82
CA GLU A 109 5.62 -1.41 -12.45
C GLU A 109 6.95 -0.72 -12.78
N GLY A 110 6.94 0.58 -13.01
CA GLY A 110 8.13 1.41 -13.23
C GLY A 110 8.81 1.91 -11.96
N GLY A 111 8.30 1.55 -10.78
CA GLY A 111 8.77 2.06 -9.48
C GLY A 111 8.44 3.53 -9.24
N PHE A 112 8.96 4.07 -8.15
CA PHE A 112 8.88 5.50 -7.84
C PHE A 112 10.05 6.26 -8.47
N GLU A 113 9.82 7.51 -8.88
CA GLU A 113 10.89 8.46 -9.18
C GLU A 113 11.61 8.88 -7.88
N GLU A 114 12.85 9.34 -8.01
CA GLU A 114 13.63 9.77 -6.84
C GLU A 114 12.97 10.95 -6.12
N GLU A 115 12.39 11.88 -6.87
CA GLU A 115 11.64 13.02 -6.32
C GLU A 115 10.39 12.58 -5.56
N GLU A 116 9.74 11.50 -5.98
CA GLU A 116 8.60 10.91 -5.28
C GLU A 116 9.03 10.28 -3.95
N ILE A 117 10.15 9.58 -3.93
CA ILE A 117 10.74 9.04 -2.71
C ILE A 117 11.14 10.15 -1.74
N ASN A 118 11.79 11.21 -2.24
CA ASN A 118 12.13 12.37 -1.43
C ASN A 118 10.90 13.02 -0.79
N LEU A 119 9.80 13.13 -1.54
CA LEU A 119 8.53 13.63 -1.01
C LEU A 119 7.97 12.74 0.09
N LEU A 120 7.99 11.42 -0.09
CA LEU A 120 7.54 10.45 0.91
C LEU A 120 8.39 10.53 2.18
N GLN A 121 9.72 10.58 2.04
CA GLN A 121 10.64 10.70 3.18
C GLN A 121 10.47 12.03 3.93
N ALA A 122 10.31 13.13 3.21
CA ALA A 122 10.03 14.44 3.81
C ALA A 122 8.71 14.46 4.61
N ALA A 123 7.75 13.61 4.23
CA ALA A 123 6.51 13.40 4.96
C ALA A 123 6.61 12.38 6.12
N GLY A 124 7.79 11.85 6.39
CA GLY A 124 8.04 10.91 7.49
C GLY A 124 7.93 9.43 7.12
N ALA A 125 7.71 9.10 5.85
CA ALA A 125 7.73 7.70 5.43
C ALA A 125 9.16 7.11 5.53
N LYS A 126 9.25 5.89 6.01
CA LYS A 126 10.50 5.15 6.08
C LYS A 126 10.69 4.35 4.80
N CYS A 127 11.70 4.68 4.01
CA CYS A 127 12.12 3.85 2.88
C CYS A 127 12.69 2.55 3.39
N VAL A 128 12.26 1.43 2.81
CA VAL A 128 12.67 0.09 3.23
C VAL A 128 12.99 -0.79 2.05
N THR A 129 13.94 -1.71 2.24
CA THR A 129 14.20 -2.78 1.28
C THR A 129 13.40 -4.03 1.64
N LEU A 130 12.87 -4.70 0.62
CA LEU A 130 12.20 -6.01 0.73
C LEU A 130 13.17 -7.18 0.41
N GLY A 131 14.47 -6.90 0.37
CA GLY A 131 15.53 -7.87 0.10
C GLY A 131 16.17 -7.68 -1.28
N LYS A 132 16.96 -8.68 -1.69
CA LYS A 132 17.83 -8.57 -2.88
C LYS A 132 17.10 -8.70 -4.23
N ARG A 133 15.87 -9.21 -4.23
CA ARG A 133 15.09 -9.41 -5.45
C ARG A 133 14.13 -8.24 -5.67
N ILE A 134 14.02 -7.79 -6.92
CA ILE A 134 12.98 -6.84 -7.30
C ILE A 134 11.65 -7.60 -7.35
N LEU A 135 10.70 -7.17 -6.56
CA LEU A 135 9.34 -7.72 -6.55
C LEU A 135 8.45 -6.92 -7.51
N ARG A 136 7.52 -7.60 -8.15
CA ARG A 136 6.45 -6.92 -8.90
C ARG A 136 5.54 -6.16 -7.95
N THR A 137 4.86 -5.13 -8.43
CA THR A 137 3.95 -4.27 -7.66
C THR A 137 2.97 -5.08 -6.81
N GLU A 138 2.28 -6.06 -7.42
CA GLU A 138 1.36 -6.94 -6.72
C GLU A 138 2.05 -7.76 -5.62
N THR A 139 3.24 -8.27 -5.89
CA THR A 139 4.01 -9.07 -4.92
C THR A 139 4.54 -8.21 -3.79
N ALA A 140 5.03 -7.00 -4.08
CA ALA A 140 5.55 -6.08 -3.07
C ALA A 140 4.46 -5.70 -2.05
N GLY A 141 3.27 -5.33 -2.52
CA GLY A 141 2.14 -5.00 -1.65
C GLY A 141 1.76 -6.14 -0.71
N HIS A 142 1.64 -7.37 -1.23
CA HIS A 142 1.32 -8.54 -0.41
C HIS A 142 2.45 -8.88 0.58
N ALA A 143 3.71 -8.79 0.16
CA ALA A 143 4.85 -9.08 1.02
C ALA A 143 4.93 -8.11 2.20
N VAL A 144 4.73 -6.81 1.96
CA VAL A 144 4.71 -5.79 3.02
C VAL A 144 3.56 -6.04 3.97
N LEU A 145 2.34 -6.19 3.43
CA LEU A 145 1.15 -6.41 4.27
C LEU A 145 1.30 -7.65 5.14
N THR A 146 1.72 -8.78 4.55
CA THR A 146 1.96 -10.03 5.30
C THR A 146 2.99 -9.82 6.41
N ALA A 147 4.12 -9.14 6.11
CA ALA A 147 5.15 -8.90 7.09
C ALA A 147 4.66 -8.00 8.25
N VAL A 148 3.88 -6.96 7.93
CA VAL A 148 3.26 -6.07 8.94
C VAL A 148 2.32 -6.86 9.84
N MET A 149 1.38 -7.60 9.24
CA MET A 149 0.38 -8.38 9.99
C MET A 149 1.03 -9.46 10.86
N TYR A 150 2.07 -10.12 10.33
CA TYR A 150 2.82 -11.12 11.08
C TYR A 150 3.60 -10.54 12.26
N GLU A 151 4.35 -9.44 12.05
CA GLU A 151 5.19 -8.83 13.09
C GLU A 151 4.36 -8.15 14.19
N LEU A 152 3.14 -7.71 13.88
CA LEU A 152 2.20 -7.10 14.84
C LEU A 152 1.18 -8.09 15.42
N ASP A 153 1.37 -9.40 15.21
CA ASP A 153 0.50 -10.49 15.71
C ASP A 153 -0.98 -10.41 15.22
N GLU A 154 -1.19 -9.82 14.03
CA GLU A 154 -2.54 -9.63 13.44
C GLU A 154 -2.92 -10.71 12.40
N LEU A 155 -2.06 -11.70 12.13
CA LEU A 155 -2.35 -12.87 11.28
C LEU A 155 -2.95 -14.05 12.08
N GLN A 156 -3.95 -13.78 12.93
CA GLN A 156 -4.58 -14.83 13.75
C GLN A 156 -5.92 -15.24 13.17
#